data_b774688aeaa2daacee0500de5aae0256
#
_entry.id   b774688aeaa2daacee0500de5aae0256
#
_cell.length_a   1.000
_cell.length_b   1.000
_cell.length_c   1.000
_cell.angle_alpha   90.00
_cell.angle_beta   90.00
_cell.angle_gamma   90.00
#
_symmetry.space_group_name_H-M   'P 1'
#
loop_
_entity.id
_entity.type
_entity.pdbx_description
1 polymer ?
#
loop_
_entity_poly.entity_id
_entity_poly.type
_entity_poly.pdbx_seq_one_letter_code
_entity_poly.pdbx_strand_id
1 'polypeptide(L)'
;VVPYAIMGVLVLVIALVFSRVNLPEIKHADAGNEDESKQSGTHNLRLLFGNKMFLFGLAALLAYEVAEISINSYFINFVTGMGWMADKSAAMVITAALFVFMIGRFIGSWIMRRVAAETMLTLCAVGSVACMVLVMLDIKGLSLAALIANYLFEAIMFPTIFSLTLDGLGRLTKSASSILMMTPVGGCGFLLM
;
A
#
# COMPACT_ATOMS: atom_id res chain seq x y z
N VAL A 1 5.46 1.36 26.93
CA VAL A 1 4.02 1.09 27.17
C VAL A 1 3.16 2.30 26.78
N VAL A 2 3.53 3.53 27.19
CA VAL A 2 2.73 4.75 26.93
C VAL A 2 2.38 4.99 25.46
N PRO A 3 3.31 4.92 24.48
CA PRO A 3 2.99 5.15 23.06
C PRO A 3 1.96 4.16 22.52
N TYR A 4 2.06 2.89 22.91
CA TYR A 4 1.12 1.84 22.47
C TYR A 4 -0.28 2.06 23.06
N ALA A 5 -0.37 2.53 24.31
CA ALA A 5 -1.65 2.85 24.93
C ALA A 5 -2.32 4.02 24.21
N ILE A 6 -1.57 5.07 23.85
CA ILE A 6 -2.09 6.22 23.08
C ILE A 6 -2.61 5.74 21.72
N MET A 7 -1.88 4.91 20.99
CA MET A 7 -2.33 4.36 19.73
C MET A 7 -3.58 3.49 19.89
N GLY A 8 -3.64 2.67 20.93
CA GLY A 8 -4.82 1.85 21.24
C GLY A 8 -6.07 2.70 21.51
N VAL A 9 -5.92 3.76 22.31
CA VAL A 9 -7.02 4.71 22.58
C VAL A 9 -7.47 5.42 21.30
N LEU A 10 -6.53 5.86 20.47
CA LEU A 10 -6.85 6.53 19.20
C LEU A 10 -7.64 5.61 18.26
N VAL A 11 -7.23 4.36 18.11
CA VAL A 11 -7.95 3.36 17.31
C VAL A 11 -9.34 3.11 17.90
N LEU A 12 -9.48 3.02 19.21
CA LEU A 12 -10.75 2.82 19.89
C LEU A 12 -11.70 4.01 19.67
N VAL A 13 -11.18 5.24 19.75
CA VAL A 13 -11.95 6.47 19.45
C VAL A 13 -12.44 6.45 18.00
N ILE A 14 -11.58 6.11 17.04
CA ILE A 14 -11.95 6.00 15.63
C ILE A 14 -13.04 4.94 15.46
N ALA A 15 -12.90 3.77 16.06
CA ALA A 15 -13.90 2.71 16.01
C ALA A 15 -15.26 3.15 16.59
N LEU A 16 -15.25 3.88 17.71
CA LEU A 16 -16.45 4.45 18.30
C LEU A 16 -17.12 5.51 17.41
N VAL A 17 -16.33 6.36 16.77
CA VAL A 17 -16.85 7.33 15.79
C VAL A 17 -17.52 6.60 14.64
N PHE A 18 -16.87 5.61 14.04
CA PHE A 18 -17.45 4.82 12.94
C PHE A 18 -18.71 4.03 13.36
N SER A 19 -18.78 3.53 14.60
CA SER A 19 -19.97 2.84 15.10
C SER A 19 -21.18 3.78 15.30
N ARG A 20 -20.93 5.09 15.47
CA ARG A 20 -21.99 6.11 15.64
C ARG A 20 -22.38 6.81 14.35
N VAL A 21 -21.55 6.77 13.33
CA VAL A 21 -21.84 7.34 12.01
C VAL A 21 -22.59 6.30 11.19
N ASN A 22 -23.86 6.55 10.92
CA ASN A 22 -24.59 5.82 9.90
C ASN A 22 -23.99 6.19 8.53
N LEU A 23 -23.02 5.41 8.07
CA LEU A 23 -22.50 5.53 6.70
C LEU A 23 -23.66 5.26 5.74
N PRO A 24 -24.00 6.19 4.83
CA PRO A 24 -24.98 5.90 3.80
C PRO A 24 -24.45 4.71 3.00
N GLU A 25 -25.13 3.57 3.09
CA GLU A 25 -24.91 2.47 2.16
C GLU A 25 -25.12 3.04 0.77
N ILE A 26 -24.07 3.07 -0.03
CA ILE A 26 -24.19 3.35 -1.45
C ILE A 26 -24.94 2.13 -2.02
N LYS A 27 -26.26 2.22 -2.00
CA LYS A 27 -27.12 1.29 -2.71
C LYS A 27 -26.84 1.53 -4.19
N HIS A 28 -25.89 0.80 -4.75
CA HIS A 28 -25.90 0.60 -6.19
C HIS A 28 -27.28 0.01 -6.51
N ALA A 29 -28.01 0.73 -7.35
CA ALA A 29 -29.36 0.39 -7.76
C ALA A 29 -29.38 -1.01 -8.41
N ASP A 30 -29.56 -2.01 -7.58
CA ASP A 30 -30.03 -3.35 -7.91
C ASP A 30 -30.41 -4.03 -6.58
N ALA A 31 -31.57 -3.60 -6.04
CA ALA A 31 -32.23 -4.29 -4.94
C ALA A 31 -32.84 -5.58 -5.49
N GLY A 32 -32.10 -6.65 -5.42
CA GLY A 32 -32.58 -8.01 -5.67
C GLY A 32 -32.04 -8.92 -4.55
N ASN A 33 -32.94 -9.28 -3.65
CA ASN A 33 -32.92 -10.42 -2.74
C ASN A 33 -31.68 -10.67 -1.87
N GLU A 34 -31.85 -10.41 -0.57
CA GLU A 34 -30.86 -10.69 0.50
C GLU A 34 -30.51 -12.19 0.67
N ASP A 35 -31.28 -13.09 0.08
CA ASP A 35 -31.04 -14.55 0.15
C ASP A 35 -29.99 -15.07 -0.85
N GLU A 36 -29.62 -14.29 -1.86
CA GLU A 36 -28.55 -14.65 -2.81
C GLU A 36 -27.13 -14.35 -2.30
N SER A 37 -26.98 -13.60 -1.19
CA SER A 37 -25.67 -13.09 -0.75
C SER A 37 -24.71 -14.17 -0.25
N LYS A 38 -25.19 -15.32 0.23
CA LYS A 38 -24.35 -16.41 0.76
C LYS A 38 -23.90 -17.41 -0.33
N GLN A 39 -24.67 -17.59 -1.38
CA GLN A 39 -24.31 -18.45 -2.50
C GLN A 39 -23.47 -17.71 -3.56
N SER A 40 -23.53 -16.37 -3.55
CA SER A 40 -22.81 -15.48 -4.47
C SER A 40 -21.32 -15.33 -4.14
N GLY A 41 -20.88 -15.53 -2.89
CA GLY A 41 -19.49 -15.28 -2.47
C GLY A 41 -18.48 -16.14 -3.23
N THR A 42 -18.69 -17.47 -3.26
CA THR A 42 -17.79 -18.43 -3.94
C THR A 42 -17.86 -18.29 -5.46
N HIS A 43 -19.03 -17.99 -6.01
CA HIS A 43 -19.19 -17.75 -7.44
C HIS A 43 -18.48 -16.46 -7.88
N ASN A 44 -18.62 -15.38 -7.10
CA ASN A 44 -17.94 -14.11 -7.37
C ASN A 44 -16.41 -14.23 -7.27
N LEU A 45 -15.90 -15.02 -6.32
CA LEU A 45 -14.48 -15.34 -6.22
C LEU A 45 -13.97 -16.06 -7.48
N ARG A 46 -14.70 -17.06 -7.96
CA ARG A 46 -14.33 -17.80 -9.18
C ARG A 46 -14.30 -16.90 -10.41
N LEU A 47 -15.24 -15.98 -10.52
CA LEU A 47 -15.28 -14.98 -11.61
C LEU A 47 -14.11 -14.00 -11.51
N LEU A 48 -13.75 -13.54 -10.30
CA LEU A 48 -12.61 -12.66 -10.08
C LEU A 48 -11.28 -13.33 -10.47
N PHE A 49 -11.06 -14.56 -10.03
CA PHE A 49 -9.86 -15.32 -10.40
C PHE A 49 -9.84 -15.75 -11.88
N GLY A 50 -10.96 -15.71 -12.58
CA GLY A 50 -11.03 -15.86 -14.05
C GLY A 50 -10.65 -14.59 -14.80
N ASN A 51 -10.67 -13.42 -14.15
CA ASN A 51 -10.32 -12.16 -14.77
C ASN A 51 -8.80 -11.93 -14.70
N LYS A 52 -8.14 -12.00 -15.85
CA LYS A 52 -6.68 -11.84 -15.97
C LYS A 52 -6.21 -10.47 -15.44
N MET A 53 -6.96 -9.42 -15.68
CA MET A 53 -6.63 -8.05 -15.24
C MET A 53 -6.59 -7.97 -13.71
N PHE A 54 -7.59 -8.54 -13.04
CA PHE A 54 -7.63 -8.63 -11.58
C PHE A 54 -6.47 -9.47 -11.03
N LEU A 55 -6.15 -10.60 -11.65
CA LEU A 55 -5.08 -11.47 -11.21
C LEU A 55 -3.70 -10.80 -11.34
N PHE A 56 -3.44 -10.09 -12.43
CA PHE A 56 -2.22 -9.30 -12.60
C PHE A 56 -2.14 -8.15 -11.60
N GLY A 57 -3.24 -7.43 -11.36
CA GLY A 57 -3.30 -6.37 -10.37
C GLY A 57 -3.06 -6.88 -8.94
N LEU A 58 -3.66 -8.02 -8.58
CA LEU A 58 -3.44 -8.68 -7.30
C LEU A 58 -1.97 -9.10 -7.12
N ALA A 59 -1.37 -9.72 -8.15
CA ALA A 59 0.04 -10.12 -8.12
C ALA A 59 0.97 -8.90 -8.01
N ALA A 60 0.68 -7.84 -8.75
CA ALA A 60 1.44 -6.59 -8.69
C ALA A 60 1.35 -5.95 -7.30
N LEU A 61 0.15 -5.93 -6.69
CA LEU A 61 -0.05 -5.38 -5.35
C LEU A 61 0.68 -6.22 -4.29
N LEU A 62 0.62 -7.55 -4.39
CA LEU A 62 1.38 -8.44 -3.49
C LEU A 62 2.89 -8.21 -3.61
N ALA A 63 3.42 -8.13 -4.83
CA ALA A 63 4.84 -7.87 -5.06
C ALA A 63 5.27 -6.52 -4.49
N TYR A 64 4.43 -5.49 -4.67
CA TYR A 64 4.63 -4.17 -4.09
C TYR A 64 4.68 -4.22 -2.56
N GLU A 65 3.71 -4.89 -1.91
CA GLU A 65 3.64 -5.01 -0.46
C GLU A 65 4.87 -5.73 0.13
N VAL A 66 5.31 -6.81 -0.52
CA VAL A 66 6.53 -7.52 -0.12
C VAL A 66 7.74 -6.58 -0.18
N ALA A 67 7.86 -5.78 -1.24
CA ALA A 67 8.96 -4.83 -1.39
C ALA A 67 8.90 -3.73 -0.32
N GLU A 68 7.74 -3.10 -0.11
CA GLU A 68 7.55 -2.04 0.88
C GLU A 68 7.88 -2.52 2.30
N ILE A 69 7.34 -3.68 2.71
CA ILE A 69 7.58 -4.24 4.04
C ILE A 69 9.06 -4.63 4.19
N SER A 70 9.70 -5.18 3.14
CA SER A 70 11.11 -5.53 3.17
C SER A 70 11.99 -4.30 3.37
N ILE A 71 11.77 -3.23 2.60
CA ILE A 71 12.52 -1.99 2.73
C ILE A 71 12.37 -1.40 4.13
N ASN A 72 11.15 -1.33 4.65
CA ASN A 72 10.87 -0.82 5.98
C ASN A 72 11.54 -1.65 7.09
N SER A 73 11.50 -2.98 6.97
CA SER A 73 12.05 -3.90 7.99
C SER A 73 13.58 -3.89 8.00
N TYR A 74 14.21 -3.81 6.83
CA TYR A 74 15.66 -3.90 6.71
C TYR A 74 16.37 -2.55 6.69
N PHE A 75 15.66 -1.44 6.62
CA PHE A 75 16.25 -0.10 6.50
C PHE A 75 17.32 0.19 7.56
N ILE A 76 16.99 0.02 8.84
CA ILE A 76 17.90 0.29 9.94
C ILE A 76 19.10 -0.65 9.87
N ASN A 77 18.86 -1.96 9.70
CA ASN A 77 19.90 -2.96 9.62
C ASN A 77 20.85 -2.73 8.44
N PHE A 78 20.34 -2.29 7.30
CA PHE A 78 21.13 -1.96 6.13
C PHE A 78 22.04 -0.77 6.40
N VAL A 79 21.49 0.35 6.87
CA VAL A 79 22.23 1.60 7.08
C VAL A 79 23.28 1.47 8.20
N THR A 80 22.97 0.71 9.25
CA THR A 80 23.92 0.46 10.36
C THR A 80 24.95 -0.60 10.00
N GLY A 81 24.55 -1.65 9.27
CA GLY A 81 25.47 -2.69 8.80
C GLY A 81 26.52 -2.16 7.82
N MET A 82 26.18 -1.16 7.01
CA MET A 82 27.12 -0.42 6.16
C MET A 82 28.03 0.55 6.96
N GLY A 83 27.81 0.69 8.27
CA GLY A 83 28.58 1.60 9.10
C GLY A 83 28.33 3.09 8.81
N TRP A 84 27.25 3.42 8.12
CA TRP A 84 26.97 4.81 7.73
C TRP A 84 26.55 5.67 8.91
N MET A 85 25.83 5.11 9.86
CA MET A 85 25.38 5.79 11.08
C MET A 85 25.02 4.82 12.20
N ALA A 86 24.91 5.34 13.43
CA ALA A 86 24.46 4.58 14.60
C ALA A 86 22.95 4.35 14.56
N ASP A 87 22.46 3.30 15.24
CA ASP A 87 21.06 2.87 15.29
C ASP A 87 20.09 4.03 15.61
N LYS A 88 20.44 4.86 16.57
CA LYS A 88 19.62 6.02 16.96
C LYS A 88 19.45 7.04 15.82
N SER A 89 20.49 7.29 15.05
CA SER A 89 20.45 8.19 13.90
C SER A 89 19.66 7.55 12.75
N ALA A 90 19.83 6.24 12.51
CA ALA A 90 19.08 5.49 11.52
C ALA A 90 17.58 5.51 11.82
N ALA A 91 17.19 5.38 13.10
CA ALA A 91 15.79 5.49 13.52
C ALA A 91 15.21 6.89 13.28
N MET A 92 15.98 7.94 13.43
CA MET A 92 15.52 9.31 13.07
C MET A 92 15.37 9.48 11.55
N VAL A 93 16.25 8.91 10.76
CA VAL A 93 16.20 9.00 9.30
C VAL A 93 15.02 8.23 8.74
N ILE A 94 14.74 7.01 9.23
CA ILE A 94 13.53 6.28 8.79
C ILE A 94 12.26 7.03 9.19
N THR A 95 12.24 7.68 10.36
CA THR A 95 11.10 8.52 10.75
C THR A 95 10.89 9.67 9.77
N ALA A 96 11.96 10.34 9.36
CA ALA A 96 11.89 11.39 8.34
C ALA A 96 11.44 10.83 6.97
N ALA A 97 11.90 9.65 6.58
CA ALA A 97 11.49 8.98 5.35
C ALA A 97 9.99 8.63 5.37
N LEU A 98 9.47 8.15 6.50
CA LEU A 98 8.03 7.91 6.66
C LEU A 98 7.21 9.21 6.62
N PHE A 99 7.80 10.32 7.06
CA PHE A 99 7.17 11.65 6.90
C PHE A 99 7.10 12.06 5.42
N VAL A 100 8.17 11.80 4.66
CA VAL A 100 8.20 12.00 3.20
C VAL A 100 7.15 11.12 2.52
N PHE A 101 7.02 9.85 2.94
CA PHE A 101 5.98 8.94 2.48
C PHE A 101 4.57 9.49 2.71
N MET A 102 4.30 10.01 3.92
CA MET A 102 3.01 10.62 4.24
C MET A 102 2.71 11.81 3.34
N ILE A 103 3.67 12.73 3.16
CA ILE A 103 3.55 13.88 2.27
C ILE A 103 3.33 13.41 0.82
N GLY A 104 4.07 12.38 0.39
CA GLY A 104 3.94 11.77 -0.93
C GLY A 104 2.53 11.26 -1.22
N ARG A 105 1.83 10.70 -0.24
CA ARG A 105 0.42 10.27 -0.39
C ARG A 105 -0.52 11.45 -0.68
N PHE A 106 -0.35 12.58 -0.01
CA PHE A 106 -1.16 13.77 -0.28
C PHE A 106 -0.87 14.36 -1.66
N ILE A 107 0.42 14.50 -1.99
CA ILE A 107 0.86 15.00 -3.30
C ILE A 107 0.38 14.07 -4.41
N GLY A 108 0.57 12.76 -4.25
CA GLY A 108 0.14 11.75 -5.21
C GLY A 108 -1.37 11.78 -5.46
N SER A 109 -2.17 11.87 -4.39
CA SER A 109 -3.63 12.00 -4.50
C SER A 109 -4.05 13.27 -5.26
N TRP A 110 -3.31 14.35 -5.09
CA TRP A 110 -3.58 15.60 -5.82
C TRP A 110 -3.19 15.50 -7.30
N ILE A 111 -2.04 14.90 -7.60
CA ILE A 111 -1.54 14.73 -8.97
C ILE A 111 -2.43 13.77 -9.77
N MET A 112 -2.89 12.67 -9.16
CA MET A 112 -3.78 11.69 -9.82
C MET A 112 -5.12 12.27 -10.30
N ARG A 113 -5.50 13.46 -9.83
CA ARG A 113 -6.66 14.16 -10.38
C ARG A 113 -6.41 14.74 -11.78
N ARG A 114 -5.15 14.85 -12.20
CA ARG A 114 -4.75 15.49 -13.47
C ARG A 114 -3.99 14.56 -14.40
N VAL A 115 -3.39 13.51 -13.88
CA VAL A 115 -2.56 12.57 -14.64
C VAL A 115 -3.24 11.20 -14.62
N ALA A 116 -3.22 10.51 -15.76
CA ALA A 116 -3.76 9.15 -15.87
C ALA A 116 -3.00 8.22 -14.90
N ALA A 117 -3.75 7.37 -14.19
CA ALA A 117 -3.21 6.47 -13.17
C ALA A 117 -2.13 5.53 -13.73
N GLU A 118 -2.29 5.06 -14.96
CA GLU A 118 -1.32 4.18 -15.64
C GLU A 118 0.04 4.88 -15.85
N THR A 119 0.02 6.13 -16.30
CA THR A 119 1.24 6.92 -16.51
C THR A 119 1.93 7.21 -15.18
N MET A 120 1.15 7.54 -14.16
CA MET A 120 1.67 7.80 -12.82
C MET A 120 2.32 6.56 -12.22
N LEU A 121 1.67 5.40 -12.35
CA LEU A 121 2.21 4.12 -11.89
C LEU A 121 3.54 3.78 -12.58
N THR A 122 3.59 3.93 -13.91
CA THR A 122 4.79 3.66 -14.70
C THR A 122 5.94 4.58 -14.27
N LEU A 123 5.67 5.87 -14.08
CA LEU A 123 6.68 6.83 -13.66
C LEU A 123 7.21 6.53 -12.25
N CYS A 124 6.32 6.18 -11.32
CA CYS A 124 6.72 5.82 -9.96
C CYS A 124 7.50 4.51 -9.94
N ALA A 125 7.11 3.50 -10.73
CA ALA A 125 7.82 2.23 -10.83
C ALA A 125 9.23 2.41 -11.39
N VAL A 126 9.38 3.16 -12.48
CA VAL A 126 10.71 3.47 -13.06
C VAL A 126 11.56 4.27 -12.07
N GLY A 127 10.96 5.26 -11.40
CA GLY A 127 11.63 6.06 -10.37
C GLY A 127 12.12 5.21 -9.19
N SER A 128 11.30 4.28 -8.71
CA SER A 128 11.67 3.36 -7.63
C SER A 128 12.82 2.43 -8.05
N VAL A 129 12.77 1.85 -9.26
CA VAL A 129 13.86 1.02 -9.80
C VAL A 129 15.15 1.83 -9.90
N ALA A 130 15.08 3.06 -10.42
CA ALA A 130 16.25 3.94 -10.51
C ALA A 130 16.85 4.25 -9.11
N CYS A 131 16.01 4.52 -8.12
CA CYS A 131 16.45 4.71 -6.74
C CYS A 131 17.13 3.46 -6.19
N MET A 132 16.59 2.27 -6.41
CA MET A 132 17.20 1.02 -5.95
C MET A 132 18.55 0.75 -6.63
N VAL A 133 18.69 1.04 -7.92
CA VAL A 133 19.97 0.96 -8.62
C VAL A 133 20.99 1.93 -8.01
N LEU A 134 20.59 3.15 -7.67
CA LEU A 134 21.47 4.12 -6.99
C LEU A 134 21.90 3.66 -5.58
N VAL A 135 21.01 2.96 -4.87
CA VAL A 135 21.34 2.36 -3.56
C VAL A 135 22.42 1.29 -3.71
N MET A 136 22.38 0.49 -4.80
CA MET A 136 23.39 -0.54 -5.08
C MET A 136 24.80 0.01 -5.37
N LEU A 137 24.95 1.30 -5.69
CA LEU A 137 26.26 1.93 -5.90
C LEU A 137 27.06 2.15 -4.60
N ASP A 138 26.43 1.94 -3.45
CA ASP A 138 27.05 2.01 -2.10
C ASP A 138 27.77 3.34 -1.79
N ILE A 139 27.27 4.44 -2.35
CA ILE A 139 27.78 5.80 -2.05
C ILE A 139 26.92 6.37 -0.91
N LYS A 140 27.46 6.42 0.32
CA LYS A 140 26.74 6.78 1.56
C LYS A 140 25.69 7.89 1.40
N GLY A 141 26.06 9.04 0.88
CA GLY A 141 25.13 10.19 0.75
C GLY A 141 24.09 9.98 -0.34
N LEU A 142 24.51 9.46 -1.49
CA LEU A 142 23.64 9.23 -2.65
C LEU A 142 22.64 8.09 -2.38
N SER A 143 23.13 6.98 -1.83
CA SER A 143 22.30 5.82 -1.52
C SER A 143 21.26 6.14 -0.45
N LEU A 144 21.63 6.93 0.57
CA LEU A 144 20.68 7.37 1.59
C LEU A 144 19.60 8.30 1.02
N ALA A 145 20.01 9.25 0.17
CA ALA A 145 19.04 10.13 -0.50
C ALA A 145 18.10 9.35 -1.44
N ALA A 146 18.64 8.36 -2.17
CA ALA A 146 17.85 7.48 -3.03
C ALA A 146 16.87 6.62 -2.22
N LEU A 147 17.26 6.10 -1.05
CA LEU A 147 16.35 5.38 -0.15
C LEU A 147 15.19 6.27 0.30
N ILE A 148 15.48 7.51 0.72
CA ILE A 148 14.43 8.45 1.13
C ILE A 148 13.52 8.83 -0.05
N ALA A 149 14.08 9.05 -1.24
CA ALA A 149 13.32 9.35 -2.44
C ALA A 149 12.40 8.17 -2.86
N ASN A 150 12.84 6.93 -2.62
CA ASN A 150 12.03 5.74 -2.91
C ASN A 150 10.71 5.74 -2.13
N TYR A 151 10.70 6.19 -0.87
CA TYR A 151 9.46 6.32 -0.08
C TYR A 151 8.43 7.25 -0.73
N LEU A 152 8.88 8.26 -1.48
CA LEU A 152 7.97 9.14 -2.22
C LEU A 152 7.26 8.39 -3.35
N PHE A 153 7.99 7.56 -4.10
CA PHE A 153 7.43 6.77 -5.19
C PHE A 153 6.51 5.67 -4.66
N GLU A 154 6.93 4.97 -3.61
CA GLU A 154 6.13 3.93 -2.94
C GLU A 154 4.80 4.48 -2.43
N ALA A 155 4.79 5.69 -1.88
CA ALA A 155 3.58 6.31 -1.33
C ALA A 155 2.43 6.41 -2.34
N ILE A 156 2.75 6.53 -3.62
CA ILE A 156 1.80 6.73 -4.71
C ILE A 156 1.40 5.39 -5.36
N MET A 157 2.29 4.40 -5.34
CA MET A 157 2.08 3.13 -6.07
C MET A 157 0.90 2.33 -5.53
N PHE A 158 0.75 2.19 -4.21
CA PHE A 158 -0.32 1.39 -3.60
C PHE A 158 -1.72 1.85 -4.05
N PRO A 159 -2.15 3.10 -3.82
CA PRO A 159 -3.48 3.55 -4.20
C PRO A 159 -3.70 3.50 -5.70
N THR A 160 -2.64 3.66 -6.50
CA THR A 160 -2.72 3.62 -7.96
C THR A 160 -2.95 2.20 -8.47
N ILE A 161 -2.17 1.22 -8.00
CA ILE A 161 -2.37 -0.20 -8.35
C ILE A 161 -3.76 -0.65 -7.91
N PHE A 162 -4.16 -0.29 -6.69
CA PHE A 162 -5.46 -0.63 -6.13
C PHE A 162 -6.61 -0.10 -7.00
N SER A 163 -6.56 1.19 -7.37
CA SER A 163 -7.61 1.79 -8.20
C SER A 163 -7.67 1.19 -9.61
N LEU A 164 -6.51 0.97 -10.25
CA LEU A 164 -6.43 0.34 -11.58
C LEU A 164 -6.94 -1.10 -11.57
N THR A 165 -6.66 -1.85 -10.50
CA THR A 165 -7.13 -3.23 -10.37
C THR A 165 -8.65 -3.33 -10.18
N LEU A 166 -9.26 -2.32 -9.57
CA LEU A 166 -10.71 -2.27 -9.37
C LEU A 166 -11.46 -1.70 -10.58
N ASP A 167 -10.76 -1.04 -11.49
CA ASP A 167 -11.40 -0.43 -12.66
C ASP A 167 -12.04 -1.48 -13.56
N GLY A 168 -13.24 -1.20 -14.01
CA GLY A 168 -14.02 -2.09 -14.90
C GLY A 168 -14.63 -3.34 -14.25
N LEU A 169 -14.46 -3.59 -12.93
CA LEU A 169 -15.00 -4.77 -12.24
C LEU A 169 -16.49 -4.66 -11.87
N GLY A 170 -17.11 -3.48 -11.94
CA GLY A 170 -18.52 -3.26 -11.70
C GLY A 170 -19.04 -3.91 -10.41
N ARG A 171 -19.94 -4.90 -10.52
CA ARG A 171 -20.54 -5.61 -9.35
C ARG A 171 -19.52 -6.38 -8.50
N LEU A 172 -18.39 -6.77 -9.07
CA LEU A 172 -17.35 -7.55 -8.39
C LEU A 172 -16.41 -6.66 -7.55
N THR A 173 -16.48 -5.33 -7.67
CA THR A 173 -15.59 -4.38 -6.98
C THR A 173 -15.58 -4.58 -5.46
N LYS A 174 -16.74 -4.87 -4.84
CA LYS A 174 -16.83 -5.10 -3.38
C LYS A 174 -16.03 -6.33 -2.95
N SER A 175 -16.16 -7.44 -3.66
CA SER A 175 -15.41 -8.68 -3.37
C SER A 175 -13.93 -8.53 -3.73
N ALA A 176 -13.62 -7.84 -4.82
CA ALA A 176 -12.26 -7.56 -5.28
C ALA A 176 -11.50 -6.68 -4.28
N SER A 177 -12.11 -5.59 -3.79
CA SER A 177 -11.49 -4.69 -2.82
C SER A 177 -11.21 -5.40 -1.49
N SER A 178 -12.09 -6.31 -1.05
CA SER A 178 -11.84 -7.10 0.17
C SER A 178 -10.61 -8.00 0.03
N ILE A 179 -10.41 -8.64 -1.13
CA ILE A 179 -9.24 -9.47 -1.40
C ILE A 179 -7.97 -8.62 -1.47
N LEU A 180 -8.02 -7.50 -2.20
CA LEU A 180 -6.88 -6.59 -2.32
C LEU A 180 -6.46 -6.00 -0.97
N MET A 181 -7.40 -5.74 -0.05
CA MET A 181 -7.08 -5.28 1.30
C MET A 181 -6.47 -6.35 2.20
N MET A 182 -6.45 -7.62 1.79
CA MET A 182 -5.75 -8.69 2.49
C MET A 182 -4.28 -8.85 2.05
N THR A 183 -3.85 -8.17 0.98
CA THR A 183 -2.47 -8.29 0.47
C THR A 183 -1.37 -7.92 1.47
N PRO A 184 -1.52 -6.91 2.37
CA PRO A 184 -0.51 -6.61 3.38
C PRO A 184 -0.24 -7.78 4.32
N VAL A 185 -1.28 -8.59 4.64
CA VAL A 185 -1.12 -9.79 5.46
C VAL A 185 -0.29 -10.85 4.74
N GLY A 186 -0.51 -11.01 3.43
CA GLY A 186 0.29 -11.90 2.58
C GLY A 186 1.75 -11.44 2.47
N GLY A 187 2.00 -10.15 2.35
CA GLY A 187 3.34 -9.56 2.32
C GLY A 187 4.12 -9.81 3.60
N CYS A 188 3.50 -9.64 4.77
CA CYS A 188 4.11 -9.97 6.06
C CYS A 188 4.45 -11.46 6.18
N GLY A 189 3.57 -12.36 5.71
CA GLY A 189 3.81 -13.81 5.74
C GLY A 189 5.02 -14.24 4.91
N PHE A 190 5.27 -13.58 3.79
CA PHE A 190 6.41 -13.88 2.92
C PHE A 190 7.76 -13.50 3.55
N LEU A 191 7.79 -12.49 4.42
CA LEU A 191 9.01 -12.08 5.15
C LEU A 191 9.38 -13.02 6.29
N LEU A 192 8.44 -13.84 6.76
CA LEU A 192 8.65 -14.80 7.84
C LEU A 192 9.15 -16.17 7.34
N MET A 193 9.19 -16.40 6.02
CA MET A 193 9.73 -17.58 5.36
C MET A 193 11.19 -17.36 4.91
#